data_5a6e5108873b46047e58f00d64b14337
#
_entry.id   5a6e5108873b46047e58f00d64b14337
#
_cell.length_a   1.000
_cell.length_b   1.000
_cell.length_c   1.000
_cell.angle_alpha   90.00
_cell.angle_beta   90.00
_cell.angle_gamma   90.00
#
_symmetry.space_group_name_H-M   'P 1'
#
loop_
_entity.id
_entity.type
_entity.pdbx_description
1 polymer ?
#
loop_
_entity_poly.entity_id
_entity_poly.type
_entity_poly.pdbx_seq_one_letter_code
_entity_poly.pdbx_strand_id
1 'polypeptide(L)'
;LMIQLLHLKCVTGKSHNDLMLDQWGITKDPFTGEKAGFNPLACLKMALSMDHCGYDLTVQGAEKLNKMIKTVKSAYYFSYSACITKDGRNGYTKLNEDYDAFLPFKLSSPLISASVNMFIGGKFIDKSWGANDGIVPLKSALYPFEEDHITYDEAKVIIPGVWYVMPTIYGADHYDFCNAADEKAFGSRQGFFDFYMNLSKLICSV
;
A
#
# COMPACT_ATOMS: atom_id res chain seq x y z
N LEU A 1 -1.93 -1.62 -12.35
CA LEU A 1 -2.75 -2.30 -11.34
C LEU A 1 -4.19 -1.79 -11.34
N MET A 2 -4.41 -0.48 -11.18
CA MET A 2 -5.77 0.09 -11.16
C MET A 2 -6.56 -0.21 -12.45
N ILE A 3 -5.96 -0.07 -13.62
CA ILE A 3 -6.56 -0.43 -14.91
C ILE A 3 -6.89 -1.93 -14.98
N GLN A 4 -6.08 -2.80 -14.42
CA GLN A 4 -6.33 -4.25 -14.39
C GLN A 4 -7.47 -4.62 -13.44
N LEU A 5 -7.56 -3.98 -12.27
CA LEU A 5 -8.67 -4.15 -11.33
C LEU A 5 -9.98 -3.62 -11.90
N LEU A 6 -9.93 -2.48 -12.59
CA LEU A 6 -11.06 -1.92 -13.35
C LEU A 6 -11.53 -2.88 -14.44
N HIS A 7 -10.59 -3.42 -15.21
CA HIS A 7 -10.89 -4.39 -16.26
C HIS A 7 -11.53 -5.66 -15.69
N LEU A 8 -10.99 -6.20 -14.61
CA LEU A 8 -11.51 -7.39 -13.96
C LEU A 8 -12.96 -7.20 -13.47
N LYS A 9 -13.28 -6.05 -12.86
CA LYS A 9 -14.66 -5.72 -12.44
C LYS A 9 -15.61 -5.56 -13.62
N CYS A 10 -15.18 -4.89 -14.68
CA CYS A 10 -15.97 -4.70 -15.90
C CYS A 10 -16.26 -6.03 -16.63
N VAL A 11 -15.30 -6.97 -16.62
CA VAL A 11 -15.42 -8.26 -17.32
C VAL A 11 -16.14 -9.30 -16.49
N THR A 12 -15.86 -9.40 -15.19
CA THR A 12 -16.38 -10.47 -14.33
C THR A 12 -17.68 -10.09 -13.60
N GLY A 13 -17.97 -8.79 -13.46
CA GLY A 13 -19.10 -8.27 -12.69
C GLY A 13 -19.04 -8.56 -11.19
N LYS A 14 -17.94 -9.18 -10.72
CA LYS A 14 -17.72 -9.52 -9.30
C LYS A 14 -16.51 -8.78 -8.76
N SER A 15 -16.70 -8.09 -7.66
CA SER A 15 -15.62 -7.49 -6.88
C SER A 15 -15.93 -7.67 -5.41
N HIS A 16 -14.95 -8.10 -4.63
CA HIS A 16 -15.09 -8.16 -3.17
C HIS A 16 -15.13 -6.76 -2.54
N ASN A 17 -14.55 -5.78 -3.21
CA ASN A 17 -14.53 -4.38 -2.76
C ASN A 17 -15.29 -3.51 -3.77
N ASP A 18 -16.16 -2.65 -3.27
CA ASP A 18 -16.76 -1.61 -4.09
C ASP A 18 -15.78 -0.45 -4.25
N LEU A 19 -15.25 -0.29 -5.45
CA LEU A 19 -14.34 0.80 -5.80
C LEU A 19 -15.10 2.09 -6.16
N MET A 20 -16.43 2.09 -6.03
CA MET A 20 -17.32 3.24 -6.30
C MET A 20 -17.07 3.86 -7.71
N LEU A 21 -16.79 2.99 -8.69
CA LEU A 21 -16.47 3.38 -10.07
C LEU A 21 -17.67 3.97 -10.83
N ASP A 22 -18.88 3.77 -10.32
CA ASP A 22 -20.10 4.37 -10.78
C ASP A 22 -20.10 5.89 -10.65
N GLN A 23 -19.44 6.45 -9.65
CA GLN A 23 -19.23 7.91 -9.50
C GLN A 23 -18.52 8.54 -10.72
N TRP A 24 -17.73 7.75 -11.41
CA TRP A 24 -16.99 8.16 -12.60
C TRP A 24 -17.69 7.77 -13.92
N GLY A 25 -18.88 7.15 -13.85
CA GLY A 25 -19.58 6.62 -15.02
C GLY A 25 -18.87 5.45 -15.71
N ILE A 26 -18.05 4.69 -14.94
CA ILE A 26 -17.24 3.58 -15.50
C ILE A 26 -18.03 2.27 -15.48
N THR A 27 -18.85 2.02 -14.45
CA THR A 27 -19.61 0.76 -14.29
C THR A 27 -21.12 0.94 -14.34
N LYS A 28 -21.60 2.14 -14.07
CA LYS A 28 -23.01 2.52 -14.19
C LYS A 28 -23.08 3.96 -14.70
N ASP A 29 -24.13 4.25 -15.44
CA ASP A 29 -24.48 5.63 -15.72
C ASP A 29 -24.91 6.32 -14.42
N PRO A 30 -24.26 7.43 -14.01
CA PRO A 30 -24.57 8.08 -12.74
C PRO A 30 -25.95 8.71 -12.70
N PHE A 31 -26.61 8.92 -13.87
CA PHE A 31 -27.92 9.55 -13.97
C PHE A 31 -29.06 8.53 -14.12
N THR A 32 -28.82 7.45 -14.86
CA THR A 32 -29.86 6.43 -15.12
C THR A 32 -29.73 5.22 -14.22
N GLY A 33 -28.58 5.02 -13.60
CA GLY A 33 -28.29 3.82 -12.77
C GLY A 33 -28.13 2.53 -13.58
N GLU A 34 -28.24 2.60 -14.91
CA GLU A 34 -28.07 1.45 -15.79
C GLU A 34 -26.60 1.01 -15.83
N LYS A 35 -26.38 -0.29 -16.04
CA LYS A 35 -25.02 -0.82 -16.23
C LYS A 35 -24.41 -0.18 -17.46
N ALA A 36 -23.42 0.68 -17.24
CA ALA A 36 -22.60 1.19 -18.33
C ALA A 36 -21.63 0.08 -18.76
N GLY A 37 -21.50 -0.11 -20.06
CA GLY A 37 -20.38 -0.85 -20.62
C GLY A 37 -19.05 -0.13 -20.29
N PHE A 38 -17.91 -0.76 -20.63
CA PHE A 38 -16.60 -0.15 -20.47
C PHE A 38 -16.55 1.22 -21.17
N ASN A 39 -16.35 2.27 -20.39
CA ASN A 39 -16.30 3.64 -20.89
C ASN A 39 -14.85 4.17 -20.82
N PRO A 40 -14.07 4.12 -21.92
CA PRO A 40 -12.68 4.54 -21.92
C PRO A 40 -12.51 6.05 -21.65
N LEU A 41 -13.50 6.88 -22.03
CA LEU A 41 -13.45 8.31 -21.75
C LEU A 41 -13.62 8.61 -20.27
N ALA A 42 -14.50 7.89 -19.57
CA ALA A 42 -14.66 7.99 -18.13
C ALA A 42 -13.39 7.53 -17.39
N CYS A 43 -12.77 6.43 -17.84
CA CYS A 43 -11.48 5.96 -17.32
C CYS A 43 -10.37 7.01 -17.52
N LEU A 44 -10.33 7.66 -18.68
CA LEU A 44 -9.37 8.74 -18.96
C LEU A 44 -9.62 9.96 -18.07
N LYS A 45 -10.88 10.38 -17.91
CA LYS A 45 -11.24 11.48 -17.00
C LYS A 45 -10.81 11.18 -15.56
N MET A 46 -11.06 9.98 -15.06
CA MET A 46 -10.62 9.55 -13.74
C MET A 46 -9.09 9.59 -13.64
N ALA A 47 -8.38 9.03 -14.62
CA ALA A 47 -6.91 8.99 -14.61
C ALA A 47 -6.26 10.37 -14.66
N LEU A 48 -6.92 11.36 -15.27
CA LEU A 48 -6.46 12.76 -15.36
C LEU A 48 -6.93 13.61 -14.18
N SER A 49 -7.88 13.12 -13.36
CA SER A 49 -8.33 13.81 -12.16
C SER A 49 -7.28 13.69 -11.06
N MET A 50 -7.22 14.69 -10.20
CA MET A 50 -6.47 14.64 -8.94
C MET A 50 -7.37 14.33 -7.74
N ASP A 51 -8.66 14.08 -7.96
CA ASP A 51 -9.67 13.84 -6.94
C ASP A 51 -10.00 12.35 -6.84
N HIS A 52 -8.99 11.54 -6.58
CA HIS A 52 -9.12 10.11 -6.28
C HIS A 52 -7.88 9.58 -5.56
N CYS A 53 -8.05 8.55 -4.74
CA CYS A 53 -6.97 7.93 -3.96
C CYS A 53 -5.77 7.48 -4.82
N GLY A 54 -5.98 7.14 -6.07
CA GLY A 54 -4.89 6.77 -6.98
C GLY A 54 -3.93 7.91 -7.26
N TYR A 55 -4.39 9.18 -7.24
CA TYR A 55 -3.50 10.33 -7.32
C TYR A 55 -2.67 10.48 -6.04
N ASP A 56 -3.28 10.34 -4.87
CA ASP A 56 -2.59 10.46 -3.58
C ASP A 56 -1.49 9.39 -3.40
N LEU A 57 -1.64 8.26 -4.08
CA LEU A 57 -0.63 7.18 -4.12
C LEU A 57 0.48 7.42 -5.16
N THR A 58 0.39 8.49 -5.98
CA THR A 58 1.51 8.87 -6.85
C THR A 58 2.62 9.58 -6.05
N VAL A 59 3.83 9.61 -6.61
CA VAL A 59 4.96 10.34 -5.99
C VAL A 59 4.60 11.81 -5.75
N GLN A 60 3.95 12.46 -6.73
CA GLN A 60 3.55 13.86 -6.63
C GLN A 60 2.42 14.08 -5.61
N GLY A 61 1.40 13.21 -5.62
CA GLY A 61 0.27 13.29 -4.69
C GLY A 61 0.73 13.08 -3.25
N ALA A 62 1.51 12.03 -3.01
CA ALA A 62 2.07 11.73 -1.69
C ALA A 62 2.98 12.86 -1.18
N GLU A 63 3.83 13.43 -2.03
CA GLU A 63 4.69 14.55 -1.65
C GLU A 63 3.87 15.80 -1.30
N LYS A 64 2.85 16.12 -2.10
CA LYS A 64 1.94 17.23 -1.82
C LYS A 64 1.21 17.02 -0.48
N LEU A 65 0.69 15.81 -0.26
CA LEU A 65 -0.01 15.44 0.96
C LEU A 65 0.91 15.58 2.19
N ASN A 66 2.13 15.05 2.14
CA ASN A 66 3.11 15.11 3.22
C ASN A 66 3.55 16.55 3.55
N LYS A 67 3.55 17.45 2.56
CA LYS A 67 3.81 18.88 2.81
C LYS A 67 2.67 19.57 3.56
N MET A 68 1.44 19.12 3.35
CA MET A 68 0.24 19.71 3.93
C MET A 68 -0.11 19.14 5.30
N ILE A 69 0.08 17.83 5.48
CA ILE A 69 -0.26 17.10 6.71
C ILE A 69 1.01 16.87 7.50
N LYS A 70 1.01 17.35 8.75
CA LYS A 70 2.12 17.18 9.68
C LYS A 70 1.73 16.27 10.84
N THR A 71 2.73 15.60 11.40
CA THR A 71 2.56 14.77 12.59
C THR A 71 1.98 15.59 13.74
N VAL A 72 0.87 15.11 14.30
CA VAL A 72 0.21 15.74 15.46
C VAL A 72 0.97 15.37 16.73
N LYS A 73 1.47 16.35 17.45
CA LYS A 73 2.35 16.14 18.62
C LYS A 73 1.70 15.40 19.79
N SER A 74 0.37 15.33 19.86
CA SER A 74 -0.37 14.64 20.92
C SER A 74 -0.85 13.24 20.53
N ALA A 75 -0.55 12.77 19.32
CA ALA A 75 -0.96 11.45 18.83
C ALA A 75 0.21 10.47 18.83
N TYR A 76 -0.08 9.19 19.00
CA TYR A 76 0.88 8.10 18.89
C TYR A 76 0.80 7.49 17.49
N TYR A 77 1.95 7.20 16.90
CA TYR A 77 2.04 6.68 15.53
C TYR A 77 2.87 5.40 15.50
N PHE A 78 2.29 4.34 14.96
CA PHE A 78 2.96 3.05 14.74
C PHE A 78 2.82 2.67 13.29
N SER A 79 3.93 2.50 12.59
CA SER A 79 3.95 2.09 11.18
C SER A 79 4.34 0.63 11.05
N TYR A 80 3.45 -0.19 10.53
CA TYR A 80 3.73 -1.57 10.14
C TYR A 80 3.96 -1.62 8.64
N SER A 81 4.93 -2.41 8.23
CA SER A 81 5.28 -2.59 6.82
C SER A 81 5.42 -4.05 6.46
N ALA A 82 5.16 -4.38 5.20
CA ALA A 82 5.30 -5.72 4.64
C ALA A 82 6.29 -5.73 3.48
N CYS A 83 6.87 -6.89 3.17
CA CYS A 83 7.80 -7.03 2.07
C CYS A 83 7.77 -8.45 1.49
N ILE A 84 7.48 -8.54 0.19
CA ILE A 84 7.51 -9.80 -0.59
C ILE A 84 8.71 -9.91 -1.51
N THR A 85 9.67 -8.98 -1.43
CA THR A 85 10.87 -8.96 -2.25
C THR A 85 12.09 -9.42 -1.47
N LYS A 86 13.13 -9.82 -2.20
CA LYS A 86 14.47 -10.12 -1.69
C LYS A 86 15.53 -9.40 -2.53
N ASP A 87 16.73 -9.33 -2.00
CA ASP A 87 17.86 -8.80 -2.72
C ASP A 87 18.15 -9.60 -4.00
N GLY A 88 18.37 -8.88 -5.07
CA GLY A 88 18.74 -9.38 -6.37
C GLY A 88 20.17 -8.97 -6.74
N ARG A 89 20.47 -8.98 -8.03
CA ARG A 89 21.79 -8.60 -8.54
C ARG A 89 21.99 -7.08 -8.50
N ASN A 90 23.21 -6.64 -8.23
CA ASN A 90 23.66 -5.23 -8.32
C ASN A 90 22.82 -4.26 -7.46
N GLY A 91 22.28 -4.72 -6.33
CA GLY A 91 21.46 -3.91 -5.42
C GLY A 91 20.05 -3.62 -5.93
N TYR A 92 19.57 -4.33 -6.96
CA TYR A 92 18.16 -4.36 -7.31
C TYR A 92 17.44 -5.40 -6.46
N THR A 93 16.17 -5.21 -6.24
CA THR A 93 15.31 -6.20 -5.59
C THR A 93 14.56 -7.03 -6.63
N LYS A 94 14.10 -8.20 -6.23
CA LYS A 94 13.23 -9.06 -7.03
C LYS A 94 12.17 -9.70 -6.14
N LEU A 95 11.07 -10.15 -6.73
CA LEU A 95 10.09 -10.95 -6.02
C LEU A 95 10.78 -12.15 -5.34
N ASN A 96 10.43 -12.41 -4.09
CA ASN A 96 10.84 -13.64 -3.43
C ASN A 96 9.82 -14.75 -3.75
N GLU A 97 10.24 -15.70 -4.56
CA GLU A 97 9.40 -16.80 -5.04
C GLU A 97 8.99 -17.78 -3.93
N ASP A 98 9.71 -17.74 -2.79
CA ASP A 98 9.40 -18.57 -1.63
C ASP A 98 8.17 -18.06 -0.86
N TYR A 99 7.72 -16.83 -1.16
CA TYR A 99 6.55 -16.21 -0.55
C TYR A 99 5.31 -16.42 -1.40
N ASP A 100 4.20 -16.75 -0.76
CA ASP A 100 2.92 -16.98 -1.43
C ASP A 100 2.06 -15.71 -1.42
N ALA A 101 2.52 -14.71 -2.14
CA ALA A 101 1.80 -13.46 -2.29
C ALA A 101 0.59 -13.60 -3.23
N PHE A 102 -0.40 -12.74 -3.06
CA PHE A 102 -1.56 -12.64 -3.95
C PHE A 102 -1.14 -12.40 -5.40
N LEU A 103 -1.73 -13.14 -6.35
CA LEU A 103 -1.30 -13.13 -7.75
C LEU A 103 -1.16 -11.72 -8.37
N PRO A 104 -2.10 -10.76 -8.19
CA PRO A 104 -1.93 -9.40 -8.68
C PRO A 104 -0.65 -8.72 -8.14
N PHE A 105 -0.26 -9.01 -6.89
CA PHE A 105 0.94 -8.44 -6.27
C PHE A 105 2.22 -9.13 -6.73
N LYS A 106 2.16 -10.41 -7.07
CA LYS A 106 3.25 -11.10 -7.79
C LYS A 106 3.54 -10.44 -9.15
N LEU A 107 2.51 -9.88 -9.80
CA LEU A 107 2.65 -9.20 -11.09
C LEU A 107 3.11 -7.74 -10.96
N SER A 108 2.65 -7.01 -9.92
CA SER A 108 3.00 -5.60 -9.73
C SER A 108 4.34 -5.40 -9.03
N SER A 109 4.73 -6.28 -8.11
CA SER A 109 5.98 -6.17 -7.36
C SER A 109 7.23 -6.06 -8.25
N PRO A 110 7.42 -6.88 -9.31
CA PRO A 110 8.53 -6.70 -10.23
C PRO A 110 8.54 -5.36 -10.96
N LEU A 111 7.36 -4.79 -11.25
CA LEU A 111 7.25 -3.47 -11.89
C LEU A 111 7.74 -2.36 -10.95
N ILE A 112 7.40 -2.44 -9.66
CA ILE A 112 7.90 -1.53 -8.64
C ILE A 112 9.42 -1.67 -8.52
N SER A 113 9.92 -2.91 -8.40
CA SER A 113 11.37 -3.19 -8.31
C SER A 113 12.16 -2.71 -9.54
N ALA A 114 11.55 -2.73 -10.73
CA ALA A 114 12.16 -2.23 -11.96
C ALA A 114 12.08 -0.72 -12.13
N SER A 115 11.21 -0.04 -11.37
CA SER A 115 11.00 1.41 -11.44
C SER A 115 12.04 2.24 -10.69
N VAL A 116 13.17 1.64 -10.30
CA VAL A 116 14.28 2.33 -9.63
C VAL A 116 15.29 2.88 -10.63
N ASN A 117 16.12 3.83 -10.19
CA ASN A 117 17.07 4.61 -11.00
C ASN A 117 16.38 5.42 -12.11
N MET A 118 15.17 5.86 -11.86
CA MET A 118 14.35 6.66 -12.78
C MET A 118 13.87 7.93 -12.09
N PHE A 119 13.62 8.97 -12.87
CA PHE A 119 12.87 10.13 -12.41
C PHE A 119 11.38 9.85 -12.57
N ILE A 120 10.66 9.83 -11.46
CA ILE A 120 9.20 9.65 -11.43
C ILE A 120 8.61 10.82 -10.66
N GLY A 121 7.72 11.57 -11.30
CA GLY A 121 7.08 12.71 -10.67
C GLY A 121 8.03 13.81 -10.20
N GLY A 122 9.15 14.00 -10.92
CA GLY A 122 10.15 14.98 -10.54
C GLY A 122 11.13 14.54 -9.45
N LYS A 123 10.98 13.31 -8.92
CA LYS A 123 11.85 12.75 -7.88
C LYS A 123 12.68 11.60 -8.43
N PHE A 124 13.96 11.56 -8.09
CA PHE A 124 14.81 10.43 -8.41
C PHE A 124 14.52 9.27 -7.47
N ILE A 125 14.12 8.14 -8.03
CA ILE A 125 13.78 6.92 -7.33
C ILE A 125 15.02 6.03 -7.33
N ASP A 126 15.78 6.03 -6.24
CA ASP A 126 16.97 5.20 -6.09
C ASP A 126 16.63 3.72 -5.80
N LYS A 127 17.64 2.86 -5.73
CA LYS A 127 17.46 1.41 -5.51
C LYS A 127 16.80 1.05 -4.18
N SER A 128 16.85 1.92 -3.18
CA SER A 128 16.22 1.68 -1.88
C SER A 128 14.68 1.62 -1.94
N TRP A 129 14.09 2.08 -3.05
CA TRP A 129 12.66 2.01 -3.30
C TRP A 129 12.21 0.68 -3.92
N GLY A 130 13.12 -0.21 -4.25
CA GLY A 130 12.79 -1.45 -4.95
C GLY A 130 12.09 -2.48 -4.08
N ALA A 131 12.43 -2.57 -2.78
CA ALA A 131 11.72 -3.45 -1.84
C ALA A 131 10.25 -3.00 -1.69
N ASN A 132 9.31 -3.97 -1.73
CA ASN A 132 7.88 -3.63 -1.74
C ASN A 132 7.01 -4.81 -1.29
N ASP A 133 5.74 -4.52 -0.98
CA ASP A 133 4.70 -5.47 -0.61
C ASP A 133 3.75 -5.83 -1.77
N GLY A 134 4.12 -5.45 -3.00
CA GLY A 134 3.30 -5.63 -4.20
C GLY A 134 2.52 -4.38 -4.62
N ILE A 135 2.29 -3.42 -3.75
CA ILE A 135 1.63 -2.13 -4.03
C ILE A 135 2.51 -0.95 -3.60
N VAL A 136 3.07 -1.01 -2.40
CA VAL A 136 3.77 0.08 -1.75
C VAL A 136 5.25 -0.25 -1.62
N PRO A 137 6.17 0.63 -2.03
CA PRO A 137 7.58 0.50 -1.71
C PRO A 137 7.79 0.50 -0.19
N LEU A 138 8.60 -0.44 0.31
CA LEU A 138 8.89 -0.57 1.74
C LEU A 138 9.34 0.76 2.35
N LYS A 139 10.23 1.48 1.66
CA LYS A 139 10.72 2.79 2.10
C LYS A 139 9.61 3.81 2.33
N SER A 140 8.53 3.74 1.54
CA SER A 140 7.37 4.62 1.67
C SER A 140 6.44 4.21 2.82
N ALA A 141 6.46 2.95 3.23
CA ALA A 141 5.59 2.40 4.27
C ALA A 141 6.12 2.63 5.69
N LEU A 142 7.41 3.02 5.84
CA LEU A 142 8.02 3.11 7.17
C LEU A 142 7.55 4.33 7.96
N TYR A 143 7.56 5.50 7.37
CA TYR A 143 7.11 6.77 7.98
C TYR A 143 7.02 7.87 6.91
N PRO A 144 6.26 8.95 7.15
CA PRO A 144 6.27 10.11 6.27
C PRO A 144 7.65 10.78 6.24
N PHE A 145 8.15 11.10 5.05
CA PHE A 145 9.47 11.74 4.93
C PHE A 145 9.51 13.08 5.68
N GLU A 146 10.65 13.35 6.30
CA GLU A 146 10.92 14.57 7.09
C GLU A 146 10.19 14.62 8.45
N GLU A 147 9.46 13.58 8.84
CA GLU A 147 8.86 13.50 10.17
C GLU A 147 9.76 12.73 11.15
N ASP A 148 9.68 13.09 12.43
CA ASP A 148 10.44 12.45 13.50
C ASP A 148 10.04 10.97 13.63
N HIS A 149 11.02 10.08 13.63
CA HIS A 149 10.80 8.65 13.70
C HIS A 149 11.91 7.93 14.46
N ILE A 150 11.55 6.81 15.07
CA ILE A 150 12.49 5.88 15.75
C ILE A 150 12.09 4.44 15.48
N THR A 151 13.04 3.54 15.50
CA THR A 151 12.74 2.10 15.51
C THR A 151 12.09 1.74 16.83
N TYR A 152 10.98 1.01 16.77
CA TYR A 152 10.25 0.55 17.95
C TYR A 152 11.13 -0.37 18.80
N ASP A 153 11.10 -0.13 20.11
CA ASP A 153 11.82 -0.89 21.12
C ASP A 153 10.92 -1.00 22.35
N GLU A 154 10.52 -2.22 22.71
CA GLU A 154 9.62 -2.49 23.83
C GLU A 154 10.15 -2.01 25.18
N ALA A 155 11.47 -1.92 25.33
CA ALA A 155 12.11 -1.47 26.57
C ALA A 155 12.05 0.05 26.77
N LYS A 156 11.63 0.81 25.76
CA LYS A 156 11.60 2.28 25.78
C LYS A 156 10.21 2.81 26.03
N VAL A 157 10.17 3.93 26.72
CA VAL A 157 8.93 4.70 26.91
C VAL A 157 8.45 5.26 25.57
N ILE A 158 7.19 5.05 25.25
CA ILE A 158 6.54 5.56 24.04
C ILE A 158 6.06 6.99 24.32
N ILE A 159 6.45 7.93 23.46
CA ILE A 159 6.08 9.33 23.53
C ILE A 159 5.23 9.73 22.31
N PRO A 160 4.25 10.63 22.46
CA PRO A 160 3.47 11.10 21.32
C PRO A 160 4.28 12.00 20.36
N GLY A 161 3.80 12.17 19.15
CA GLY A 161 4.38 13.05 18.14
C GLY A 161 5.59 12.48 17.40
N VAL A 162 5.86 11.18 17.55
CA VAL A 162 6.95 10.47 16.89
C VAL A 162 6.40 9.20 16.21
N TRP A 163 6.91 8.88 15.04
CA TRP A 163 6.59 7.65 14.32
C TRP A 163 7.45 6.49 14.81
N TYR A 164 6.80 5.46 15.34
CA TYR A 164 7.46 4.22 15.74
C TYR A 164 7.44 3.24 14.58
N VAL A 165 8.63 3.00 14.01
CA VAL A 165 8.82 2.06 12.91
C VAL A 165 8.85 0.64 13.50
N MET A 166 7.78 -0.11 13.29
CA MET A 166 7.65 -1.49 13.74
C MET A 166 8.48 -2.42 12.85
N PRO A 167 8.83 -3.63 13.34
CA PRO A 167 9.51 -4.61 12.51
C PRO A 167 8.74 -4.92 11.24
N THR A 168 9.46 -4.92 10.09
CA THR A 168 8.88 -5.30 8.79
C THR A 168 8.47 -6.77 8.79
N ILE A 169 7.27 -7.07 8.31
CA ILE A 169 6.77 -8.42 8.15
C ILE A 169 7.20 -8.93 6.78
N TYR A 170 8.27 -9.71 6.75
CA TYR A 170 8.74 -10.35 5.53
C TYR A 170 7.89 -11.56 5.19
N GLY A 171 7.51 -11.66 3.91
CA GLY A 171 6.62 -12.70 3.42
C GLY A 171 5.15 -12.31 3.37
N ALA A 172 4.78 -11.21 4.00
CA ALA A 172 3.47 -10.61 3.88
C ALA A 172 3.38 -9.67 2.67
N ASP A 173 2.27 -9.73 1.95
CA ASP A 173 1.90 -8.75 0.93
C ASP A 173 0.97 -7.67 1.51
N HIS A 174 0.62 -6.71 0.66
CA HIS A 174 -0.24 -5.58 1.08
C HIS A 174 -1.62 -6.01 1.60
N TYR A 175 -2.14 -7.12 1.11
CA TYR A 175 -3.48 -7.59 1.45
C TYR A 175 -3.53 -8.45 2.72
N ASP A 176 -2.41 -9.03 3.13
CA ASP A 176 -2.32 -9.92 4.28
C ASP A 176 -2.73 -9.25 5.59
N PHE A 177 -2.48 -7.95 5.74
CA PHE A 177 -2.95 -7.20 6.90
C PHE A 177 -4.50 -7.14 7.02
N CYS A 178 -5.22 -7.37 5.93
CA CYS A 178 -6.69 -7.32 5.88
C CYS A 178 -7.33 -8.70 5.71
N ASN A 179 -6.54 -9.74 5.48
CA ASN A 179 -7.03 -11.06 5.07
C ASN A 179 -6.69 -12.14 6.11
N ALA A 180 -7.59 -12.33 7.07
CA ALA A 180 -7.48 -13.41 8.07
C ALA A 180 -7.51 -14.85 7.48
N ALA A 181 -7.84 -15.00 6.19
CA ALA A 181 -7.86 -16.29 5.52
C ALA A 181 -6.51 -16.68 4.94
N ASP A 182 -5.58 -15.73 4.78
CA ASP A 182 -4.21 -16.04 4.37
C ASP A 182 -3.37 -16.37 5.62
N GLU A 183 -3.15 -17.65 5.83
CA GLU A 183 -2.47 -18.15 7.02
C GLU A 183 -0.94 -18.01 6.94
N LYS A 184 -0.39 -17.67 5.77
CA LYS A 184 1.05 -17.83 5.50
C LYS A 184 1.88 -16.64 6.00
N ALA A 185 1.41 -15.44 5.81
CA ALA A 185 2.14 -14.23 6.19
C ALA A 185 2.35 -14.12 7.71
N PHE A 186 1.38 -14.59 8.49
CA PHE A 186 1.44 -14.62 9.97
C PHE A 186 1.65 -16.04 10.53
N GLY A 187 2.04 -17.01 9.68
CA GLY A 187 2.29 -18.39 10.04
C GLY A 187 1.04 -19.24 10.27
N SER A 188 -0.07 -18.63 10.61
CA SER A 188 -1.38 -19.27 10.81
C SER A 188 -2.47 -18.22 10.98
N ARG A 189 -3.74 -18.66 10.89
CA ARG A 189 -4.89 -17.82 11.24
C ARG A 189 -4.81 -17.30 12.69
N GLN A 190 -4.34 -18.13 13.61
CA GLN A 190 -4.11 -17.70 14.99
C GLN A 190 -3.05 -16.61 15.06
N GLY A 191 -1.94 -16.73 14.32
CA GLY A 191 -0.90 -15.70 14.24
C GLY A 191 -1.42 -14.34 13.75
N PHE A 192 -2.36 -14.34 12.80
CA PHE A 192 -3.05 -13.12 12.39
C PHE A 192 -3.83 -12.50 13.55
N PHE A 193 -4.61 -13.27 14.29
CA PHE A 193 -5.32 -12.77 15.46
C PHE A 193 -4.36 -12.31 16.58
N ASP A 194 -3.30 -13.04 16.82
CA ASP A 194 -2.28 -12.68 17.83
C ASP A 194 -1.60 -11.35 17.47
N PHE A 195 -1.33 -11.11 16.20
CA PHE A 195 -0.83 -9.81 15.72
C PHE A 195 -1.76 -8.67 16.14
N TYR A 196 -3.06 -8.78 15.85
CA TYR A 196 -4.03 -7.73 16.19
C TYR A 196 -4.29 -7.63 17.69
N MET A 197 -4.23 -8.74 18.44
CA MET A 197 -4.32 -8.73 19.89
C MET A 197 -3.11 -8.00 20.53
N ASN A 198 -1.91 -8.20 19.99
CA ASN A 198 -0.71 -7.50 20.46
C ASN A 198 -0.74 -6.02 20.09
N LEU A 199 -1.20 -5.68 18.89
CA LEU A 199 -1.44 -4.30 18.50
C LEU A 199 -2.46 -3.61 19.43
N SER A 200 -3.55 -4.29 19.78
CA SER A 200 -4.55 -3.77 20.72
C SER A 200 -3.97 -3.53 22.11
N LYS A 201 -3.15 -4.45 22.61
CA LYS A 201 -2.44 -4.27 23.90
C LYS A 201 -1.49 -3.08 23.86
N LEU A 202 -0.74 -2.92 22.77
CA LEU A 202 0.15 -1.79 22.57
C LEU A 202 -0.62 -0.46 22.60
N ILE A 203 -1.72 -0.38 21.86
CA ILE A 203 -2.57 0.84 21.81
C ILE A 203 -3.17 1.15 23.19
N CYS A 204 -3.55 0.14 23.96
CA CYS A 204 -4.09 0.34 25.31
C CYS A 204 -3.03 0.68 26.37
N SER A 205 -1.75 0.54 26.07
CA SER A 205 -0.63 0.78 26.99
C SER A 205 -0.05 2.21 26.91
N VAL A 206 -0.47 3.00 25.92
CA VAL A 206 0.04 4.36 25.66
C VAL A 206 -0.95 5.46 26.02
#